data_950a2b90de87daefc4444390c4d8f0e3
#
_entry.id   950a2b90de87daefc4444390c4d8f0e3
#
_cell.length_a   1.000
_cell.length_b   1.000
_cell.length_c   1.000
_cell.angle_alpha   90.00
_cell.angle_beta   90.00
_cell.angle_gamma   90.00
#
_symmetry.space_group_name_H-M   'P 1'
#
loop_
_entity.id
_entity.type
_entity.pdbx_description
1 polymer ?
#
loop_
_entity_poly.entity_id
_entity_poly.type
_entity_poly.pdbx_seq_one_letter_code
_entity_poly.pdbx_strand_id
1 'polypeptide(L)'
;MADETKDAENLTEWAMDEPVTLTVLKNQNPATVNYADGEDQYNNVYYNAYRDNLGITLDFQICASGDEYSQKVTLAIASDALPDLLYLPVAEYSQLAKAGKLAPLDDVLEQYGSELTKKNLNSDGGKILEAAKRNDVLYGIPSGNAERIPSQFLWIRKDWLDKLGLDVPKTLDDVVEV
;
A
#
# COMPACT_ATOMS: atom_id res chain seq x y z
N MET A 1 -2.45 -26.02 6.43
CA MET A 1 -1.14 -25.49 6.02
C MET A 1 -1.09 -25.64 4.52
N ALA A 2 -1.36 -24.56 3.79
CA ALA A 2 -1.18 -24.52 2.34
C ALA A 2 0.33 -24.52 2.07
N ASP A 3 0.72 -25.26 1.07
CA ASP A 3 2.11 -25.47 0.64
C ASP A 3 2.72 -24.13 0.17
N GLU A 4 3.40 -23.43 1.07
CA GLU A 4 4.07 -22.15 0.79
C GLU A 4 5.30 -22.29 -0.14
N THR A 5 5.65 -23.52 -0.53
CA THR A 5 6.85 -23.78 -1.34
C THR A 5 6.63 -23.68 -2.85
N LYS A 6 5.37 -23.65 -3.32
CA LYS A 6 5.06 -23.60 -4.76
C LYS A 6 5.16 -22.20 -5.36
N ASP A 7 4.97 -21.14 -4.57
CA ASP A 7 5.01 -19.76 -5.08
C ASP A 7 6.43 -19.22 -5.29
N ALA A 8 7.44 -19.80 -4.65
CA ALA A 8 8.83 -19.37 -4.79
C ALA A 8 9.53 -19.89 -6.07
N GLU A 9 9.03 -20.96 -6.68
CA GLU A 9 9.67 -21.54 -7.86
C GLU A 9 9.34 -20.82 -9.19
N ASN A 10 8.34 -19.93 -9.22
CA ASN A 10 7.87 -19.30 -10.44
C ASN A 10 8.22 -17.80 -10.59
N LEU A 11 9.03 -17.22 -9.71
CA LEU A 11 9.42 -15.81 -9.83
C LEU A 11 10.19 -15.51 -11.13
N THR A 12 10.93 -16.50 -11.66
CA THR A 12 11.68 -16.34 -12.91
C THR A 12 10.78 -16.31 -14.16
N GLU A 13 9.55 -16.79 -14.09
CA GLU A 13 8.58 -16.71 -15.18
C GLU A 13 8.13 -15.26 -15.46
N TRP A 14 8.27 -14.38 -14.46
CA TRP A 14 7.93 -12.96 -14.55
C TRP A 14 9.16 -12.06 -14.74
N ALA A 15 10.35 -12.66 -14.87
CA ALA A 15 11.56 -11.89 -15.08
C ALA A 15 11.52 -11.18 -16.44
N MET A 16 11.97 -9.93 -16.43
CA MET A 16 12.11 -9.15 -17.67
C MET A 16 13.24 -9.73 -18.51
N ASP A 17 13.03 -9.84 -19.82
CA ASP A 17 14.07 -10.28 -20.78
C ASP A 17 15.28 -9.35 -20.75
N GLU A 18 15.02 -8.05 -20.61
CA GLU A 18 16.03 -7.03 -20.39
C GLU A 18 15.75 -6.26 -19.11
N PRO A 19 16.77 -5.95 -18.27
CA PRO A 19 16.57 -5.18 -17.06
C PRO A 19 15.93 -3.82 -17.32
N VAL A 20 14.93 -3.46 -16.51
CA VAL A 20 14.23 -2.17 -16.60
C VAL A 20 14.40 -1.37 -15.30
N THR A 21 14.42 -0.06 -15.44
CA THR A 21 14.36 0.86 -14.29
C THR A 21 13.04 1.59 -14.32
N LEU A 22 12.29 1.52 -13.21
CA LEU A 22 11.05 2.24 -13.01
C LEU A 22 11.26 3.37 -12.01
N THR A 23 10.86 4.56 -12.38
CA THR A 23 10.86 5.73 -11.50
C THR A 23 9.67 5.69 -10.54
N VAL A 24 9.88 6.01 -9.27
CA VAL A 24 8.88 5.81 -8.21
C VAL A 24 8.72 7.05 -7.34
N LEU A 25 7.47 7.35 -7.03
CA LEU A 25 7.07 8.31 -6.01
C LEU A 25 6.42 7.54 -4.86
N LYS A 26 7.13 7.48 -3.72
CA LYS A 26 6.78 6.63 -2.58
C LYS A 26 6.42 7.46 -1.34
N ASN A 27 5.25 7.17 -0.78
CA ASN A 27 4.86 7.68 0.53
C ASN A 27 5.38 6.75 1.63
N GLN A 28 6.46 7.13 2.28
CA GLN A 28 7.03 6.38 3.39
C GLN A 28 7.70 7.31 4.38
N ASN A 29 7.41 7.10 5.67
CA ASN A 29 8.17 7.72 6.75
C ASN A 29 9.33 6.80 7.13
N PRO A 30 10.59 7.16 6.84
CA PRO A 30 11.74 6.30 7.14
C PRO A 30 11.92 6.04 8.64
N ALA A 31 11.44 6.94 9.51
CA ALA A 31 11.54 6.78 10.96
C ALA A 31 10.61 5.68 11.53
N THR A 32 9.65 5.18 10.73
CA THR A 32 8.72 4.13 11.17
C THR A 32 9.12 2.72 10.73
N VAL A 33 10.21 2.60 9.99
CA VAL A 33 10.68 1.30 9.46
C VAL A 33 12.07 1.00 10.03
N ASN A 34 12.19 -0.16 10.65
CA ASN A 34 13.47 -0.69 11.06
C ASN A 34 14.05 -1.55 9.95
N TYR A 35 15.17 -1.13 9.41
CA TYR A 35 15.91 -1.89 8.41
C TYR A 35 16.98 -2.74 9.09
N ALA A 36 17.37 -3.84 8.45
CA ALA A 36 18.49 -4.65 8.88
C ALA A 36 19.84 -3.88 8.68
N ASP A 37 20.90 -4.36 9.30
CA ASP A 37 22.22 -3.74 9.16
C ASP A 37 22.66 -3.70 7.69
N GLY A 38 22.96 -2.50 7.18
CA GLY A 38 23.36 -2.27 5.79
C GLY A 38 22.20 -2.06 4.82
N GLU A 39 20.96 -2.08 5.30
CA GLU A 39 19.76 -1.76 4.52
C GLU A 39 19.24 -0.36 4.83
N ASP A 40 18.48 0.19 3.89
CA ASP A 40 17.78 1.46 4.03
C ASP A 40 16.48 1.50 3.20
N GLN A 41 15.86 2.66 3.13
CA GLN A 41 14.61 2.86 2.38
C GLN A 41 14.74 2.72 0.86
N TYR A 42 15.96 2.66 0.33
CA TYR A 42 16.25 2.55 -1.10
C TYR A 42 16.93 1.24 -1.47
N ASN A 43 17.57 0.60 -0.48
CA ASN A 43 18.31 -0.64 -0.66
C ASN A 43 17.96 -1.62 0.47
N ASN A 44 17.16 -2.62 0.19
CA ASN A 44 16.73 -3.63 1.15
C ASN A 44 16.39 -4.94 0.44
N VAL A 45 16.15 -5.98 1.23
CA VAL A 45 15.88 -7.33 0.73
C VAL A 45 14.78 -7.37 -0.33
N TYR A 46 13.73 -6.56 -0.21
CA TYR A 46 12.62 -6.57 -1.17
C TYR A 46 13.03 -5.98 -2.53
N TYR A 47 13.70 -4.83 -2.53
CA TYR A 47 14.12 -4.17 -3.78
C TYR A 47 15.27 -4.92 -4.45
N ASN A 48 16.13 -5.54 -3.65
CA ASN A 48 17.15 -6.44 -4.16
C ASN A 48 16.52 -7.68 -4.82
N ALA A 49 15.46 -8.25 -4.21
CA ALA A 49 14.73 -9.36 -4.82
C ALA A 49 14.06 -8.98 -6.15
N TYR A 50 13.50 -7.78 -6.28
CA TYR A 50 12.95 -7.31 -7.56
C TYR A 50 14.05 -7.20 -8.62
N ARG A 51 15.18 -6.61 -8.27
CA ARG A 51 16.32 -6.48 -9.20
C ARG A 51 16.89 -7.85 -9.60
N ASP A 52 17.14 -8.70 -8.61
CA ASP A 52 17.90 -9.94 -8.82
C ASP A 52 17.03 -11.05 -9.42
N ASN A 53 15.74 -11.10 -9.13
CA ASN A 53 14.84 -12.14 -9.64
C ASN A 53 13.99 -11.69 -10.83
N LEU A 54 13.63 -10.40 -10.90
CA LEU A 54 12.72 -9.90 -11.93
C LEU A 54 13.41 -8.98 -12.96
N GLY A 55 14.65 -8.56 -12.71
CA GLY A 55 15.34 -7.57 -13.55
C GLY A 55 14.74 -6.15 -13.42
N ILE A 56 14.02 -5.87 -12.32
CA ILE A 56 13.35 -4.58 -12.09
C ILE A 56 14.11 -3.77 -11.04
N THR A 57 14.63 -2.62 -11.42
CA THR A 57 15.22 -1.63 -10.50
C THR A 57 14.22 -0.52 -10.24
N LEU A 58 14.03 -0.16 -8.96
CA LEU A 58 13.20 0.98 -8.56
C LEU A 58 14.08 2.19 -8.28
N ASP A 59 13.87 3.28 -9.03
CA ASP A 59 14.52 4.57 -8.85
C ASP A 59 13.56 5.53 -8.13
N PHE A 60 13.82 5.77 -6.85
CA PHE A 60 12.97 6.59 -6.00
C PHE A 60 13.25 8.08 -6.20
N GLN A 61 12.52 8.72 -7.09
CA GLN A 61 12.57 10.17 -7.32
C GLN A 61 12.11 10.96 -6.09
N ILE A 62 11.11 10.42 -5.38
CA ILE A 62 10.57 10.98 -4.14
C ILE A 62 10.30 9.85 -3.15
N CYS A 63 10.90 9.97 -1.95
CA CYS A 63 10.55 9.16 -0.80
C CYS A 63 10.36 10.10 0.40
N ALA A 64 9.12 10.35 0.77
CA ALA A 64 8.75 11.30 1.81
C ALA A 64 7.41 10.88 2.44
N SER A 65 6.95 11.56 3.48
CA SER A 65 5.66 11.30 4.10
C SER A 65 4.98 12.61 4.55
N GLY A 66 3.68 12.51 4.87
CA GLY A 66 2.90 13.65 5.37
C GLY A 66 2.86 14.82 4.40
N ASP A 67 2.99 16.04 4.94
CA ASP A 67 2.88 17.28 4.17
C ASP A 67 3.99 17.43 3.13
N GLU A 68 5.20 16.97 3.44
CA GLU A 68 6.32 16.99 2.48
C GLU A 68 6.00 16.15 1.25
N TYR A 69 5.43 14.95 1.44
CA TYR A 69 4.99 14.11 0.36
C TYR A 69 3.94 14.80 -0.52
N SER A 70 2.91 15.37 0.11
CA SER A 70 1.83 16.07 -0.59
C SER A 70 2.32 17.25 -1.41
N GLN A 71 3.28 18.03 -0.89
CA GLN A 71 3.90 19.14 -1.62
C GLN A 71 4.68 18.64 -2.84
N LYS A 72 5.47 17.57 -2.68
CA LYS A 72 6.25 17.00 -3.78
C LYS A 72 5.36 16.40 -4.87
N VAL A 73 4.26 15.72 -4.50
CA VAL A 73 3.23 15.24 -5.45
C VAL A 73 2.63 16.40 -6.23
N THR A 74 2.22 17.46 -5.54
CA THR A 74 1.65 18.64 -6.18
C THR A 74 2.62 19.28 -7.17
N LEU A 75 3.91 19.36 -6.81
CA LEU A 75 4.95 19.90 -7.69
C LEU A 75 5.16 19.01 -8.91
N ALA A 76 5.23 17.70 -8.75
CA ALA A 76 5.37 16.73 -9.85
C ALA A 76 4.20 16.84 -10.84
N ILE A 77 2.98 16.98 -10.32
CA ILE A 77 1.78 17.21 -11.15
C ILE A 77 1.87 18.53 -11.92
N ALA A 78 2.25 19.61 -11.23
CA ALA A 78 2.31 20.95 -11.82
C ALA A 78 3.41 21.09 -12.89
N SER A 79 4.51 20.35 -12.73
CA SER A 79 5.63 20.35 -13.68
C SER A 79 5.50 19.30 -14.79
N ASP A 80 4.44 18.51 -14.79
CA ASP A 80 4.24 17.35 -15.69
C ASP A 80 5.42 16.33 -15.65
N ALA A 81 6.12 16.28 -14.53
CA ALA A 81 7.25 15.38 -14.28
C ALA A 81 6.80 14.20 -13.40
N LEU A 82 5.86 13.40 -13.93
CA LEU A 82 5.31 12.26 -13.24
C LEU A 82 6.23 11.04 -13.42
N PRO A 83 6.57 10.32 -12.36
CA PRO A 83 7.28 9.05 -12.46
C PRO A 83 6.35 7.91 -12.95
N ASP A 84 6.95 6.75 -13.25
CA ASP A 84 6.22 5.59 -13.76
C ASP A 84 5.24 5.02 -12.71
N LEU A 85 5.63 5.01 -11.44
CA LEU A 85 4.82 4.51 -10.33
C LEU A 85 4.57 5.61 -9.29
N LEU A 86 3.30 5.78 -8.94
CA LEU A 86 2.85 6.81 -8.01
C LEU A 86 1.99 6.22 -6.89
N TYR A 87 2.28 6.58 -5.65
CA TYR A 87 1.33 6.43 -4.55
C TYR A 87 0.55 7.75 -4.40
N LEU A 88 -0.74 7.75 -4.65
CA LEU A 88 -1.54 8.96 -4.72
C LEU A 88 -2.67 8.98 -3.67
N PRO A 89 -2.90 10.10 -3.00
CA PRO A 89 -4.16 10.34 -2.32
C PRO A 89 -5.32 10.41 -3.33
N VAL A 90 -6.54 10.19 -2.86
CA VAL A 90 -7.74 10.05 -3.73
C VAL A 90 -8.02 11.29 -4.58
N ALA A 91 -7.71 12.49 -4.07
CA ALA A 91 -7.95 13.75 -4.78
C ALA A 91 -7.04 13.86 -6.02
N GLU A 92 -5.73 13.67 -5.84
CA GLU A 92 -4.70 13.71 -6.87
C GLU A 92 -4.88 12.58 -7.89
N TYR A 93 -5.21 11.39 -7.41
CA TYR A 93 -5.59 10.26 -8.26
C TYR A 93 -6.74 10.62 -9.20
N SER A 94 -7.82 11.21 -8.65
CA SER A 94 -8.99 11.60 -9.44
C SER A 94 -8.66 12.71 -10.45
N GLN A 95 -7.79 13.65 -10.08
CA GLN A 95 -7.32 14.72 -10.97
C GLN A 95 -6.54 14.15 -12.15
N LEU A 96 -5.56 13.28 -11.88
CA LEU A 96 -4.71 12.70 -12.92
C LEU A 96 -5.47 11.73 -13.82
N ALA A 97 -6.40 10.93 -13.28
CA ALA A 97 -7.28 10.07 -14.06
C ALA A 97 -8.14 10.89 -15.05
N LYS A 98 -8.75 12.00 -14.58
CA LYS A 98 -9.52 12.91 -15.44
C LYS A 98 -8.66 13.60 -16.50
N ALA A 99 -7.41 13.89 -16.18
CA ALA A 99 -6.46 14.49 -17.11
C ALA A 99 -5.86 13.48 -18.12
N GLY A 100 -6.21 12.19 -18.04
CA GLY A 100 -5.67 11.15 -18.92
C GLY A 100 -4.17 10.88 -18.70
N LYS A 101 -3.66 11.14 -17.49
CA LYS A 101 -2.25 10.96 -17.14
C LYS A 101 -1.95 9.59 -16.51
N LEU A 102 -2.97 8.80 -16.24
CA LEU A 102 -2.85 7.45 -15.67
C LEU A 102 -3.25 6.40 -16.71
N ALA A 103 -2.53 5.31 -16.74
CA ALA A 103 -2.86 4.17 -17.59
C ALA A 103 -4.08 3.40 -17.03
N PRO A 104 -4.99 2.89 -17.89
CA PRO A 104 -6.03 1.97 -17.47
C PRO A 104 -5.42 0.63 -17.03
N LEU A 105 -5.93 0.08 -15.93
CA LEU A 105 -5.37 -1.13 -15.31
C LEU A 105 -6.34 -2.31 -15.27
N ASP A 106 -7.55 -2.20 -15.83
CA ASP A 106 -8.54 -3.28 -15.83
C ASP A 106 -7.97 -4.55 -16.47
N ASP A 107 -7.50 -4.45 -17.72
CA ASP A 107 -6.93 -5.58 -18.46
C ASP A 107 -5.62 -6.08 -17.82
N VAL A 108 -4.81 -5.18 -17.28
CA VAL A 108 -3.55 -5.53 -16.60
C VAL A 108 -3.84 -6.34 -15.33
N LEU A 109 -4.80 -5.90 -14.52
CA LEU A 109 -5.20 -6.63 -13.31
C LEU A 109 -5.82 -7.99 -13.67
N GLU A 110 -6.62 -8.04 -14.73
CA GLU A 110 -7.23 -9.30 -15.18
C GLU A 110 -6.18 -10.29 -15.66
N GLN A 111 -5.25 -9.86 -16.49
CA GLN A 111 -4.27 -10.72 -17.15
C GLN A 111 -3.11 -11.11 -16.21
N TYR A 112 -2.60 -10.16 -15.41
CA TYR A 112 -1.38 -10.32 -14.62
C TYR A 112 -1.59 -10.34 -13.11
N GLY A 113 -2.79 -9.99 -12.63
CA GLY A 113 -3.09 -10.06 -11.20
C GLY A 113 -3.07 -11.50 -10.70
N SER A 114 -2.26 -11.78 -9.66
CA SER A 114 -2.26 -13.09 -9.03
C SER A 114 -3.63 -13.39 -8.40
N GLU A 115 -3.95 -14.68 -8.24
CA GLU A 115 -5.18 -15.10 -7.58
C GLU A 115 -5.30 -14.54 -6.16
N LEU A 116 -4.17 -14.45 -5.44
CA LEU A 116 -4.12 -13.83 -4.11
C LEU A 116 -4.44 -12.34 -4.16
N THR A 117 -3.88 -11.59 -5.13
CA THR A 117 -4.17 -10.17 -5.33
C THR A 117 -5.64 -9.96 -5.66
N LYS A 118 -6.19 -10.69 -6.61
CA LYS A 118 -7.61 -10.62 -7.00
C LYS A 118 -8.53 -10.96 -5.81
N LYS A 119 -8.20 -12.00 -5.05
CA LYS A 119 -8.94 -12.39 -3.84
C LYS A 119 -8.91 -11.30 -2.77
N ASN A 120 -7.75 -10.69 -2.51
CA ASN A 120 -7.61 -9.63 -1.52
C ASN A 120 -8.38 -8.38 -1.93
N LEU A 121 -8.30 -7.97 -3.20
CA LEU A 121 -9.02 -6.81 -3.72
C LEU A 121 -10.54 -7.02 -3.77
N ASN A 122 -11.00 -8.26 -3.81
CA ASN A 122 -12.42 -8.62 -3.78
C ASN A 122 -12.91 -9.06 -2.38
N SER A 123 -12.09 -8.97 -1.33
CA SER A 123 -12.42 -9.45 0.01
C SER A 123 -13.64 -8.77 0.63
N ASP A 124 -13.96 -7.56 0.18
CA ASP A 124 -15.12 -6.76 0.61
C ASP A 124 -16.31 -6.82 -0.38
N GLY A 125 -16.31 -7.81 -1.27
CA GLY A 125 -17.28 -7.93 -2.36
C GLY A 125 -17.03 -6.96 -3.51
N GLY A 126 -15.78 -6.50 -3.70
CA GLY A 126 -15.34 -5.63 -4.80
C GLY A 126 -15.61 -4.14 -4.59
N LYS A 127 -16.09 -3.73 -3.42
CA LYS A 127 -16.46 -2.33 -3.14
C LYS A 127 -15.28 -1.38 -3.26
N ILE A 128 -14.09 -1.79 -2.80
CA ILE A 128 -12.89 -0.95 -2.86
C ILE A 128 -12.44 -0.74 -4.32
N LEU A 129 -12.56 -1.77 -5.16
CA LEU A 129 -12.26 -1.66 -6.59
C LEU A 129 -13.25 -0.73 -7.27
N GLU A 130 -14.56 -0.88 -7.01
CA GLU A 130 -15.59 0.02 -7.57
C GLU A 130 -15.37 1.46 -7.12
N ALA A 131 -15.02 1.70 -5.85
CA ALA A 131 -14.70 3.03 -5.35
C ALA A 131 -13.42 3.63 -5.98
N ALA A 132 -12.51 2.79 -6.44
CA ALA A 132 -11.29 3.22 -7.14
C ALA A 132 -11.51 3.58 -8.60
N LYS A 133 -12.58 3.09 -9.24
CA LYS A 133 -12.88 3.41 -10.64
C LYS A 133 -13.21 4.89 -10.86
N ARG A 134 -12.88 5.37 -12.04
CA ARG A 134 -13.29 6.69 -12.55
C ARG A 134 -13.86 6.49 -13.95
N ASN A 135 -15.14 6.85 -14.14
CA ASN A 135 -15.88 6.57 -15.38
C ASN A 135 -15.79 5.08 -15.78
N ASP A 136 -16.03 4.19 -14.82
CA ASP A 136 -15.99 2.72 -14.96
C ASP A 136 -14.61 2.13 -15.32
N VAL A 137 -13.53 2.93 -15.31
CA VAL A 137 -12.17 2.48 -15.59
C VAL A 137 -11.31 2.55 -14.33
N LEU A 138 -10.55 1.49 -14.07
CA LEU A 138 -9.57 1.40 -12.98
C LEU A 138 -8.23 1.98 -13.46
N TYR A 139 -7.77 3.07 -12.82
CA TYR A 139 -6.47 3.70 -13.11
C TYR A 139 -5.44 3.51 -12.01
N GLY A 140 -5.77 2.79 -10.97
CA GLY A 140 -4.85 2.55 -9.85
C GLY A 140 -5.35 1.42 -8.97
N ILE A 141 -4.42 0.65 -8.43
CA ILE A 141 -4.74 -0.40 -7.47
C ILE A 141 -4.92 0.23 -6.10
N PRO A 142 -6.11 0.11 -5.46
CA PRO A 142 -6.34 0.69 -4.15
C PRO A 142 -5.51 0.00 -3.08
N SER A 143 -4.86 0.78 -2.21
CA SER A 143 -4.17 0.27 -1.03
C SER A 143 -5.15 0.23 0.15
N GLY A 144 -5.42 -0.94 0.63
CA GLY A 144 -6.35 -1.18 1.73
C GLY A 144 -7.40 -2.23 1.38
N ASN A 145 -8.06 -2.76 2.37
CA ASN A 145 -9.27 -3.53 2.18
C ASN A 145 -10.37 -2.92 3.07
N ALA A 146 -11.57 -2.80 2.53
CA ALA A 146 -12.70 -2.19 3.25
C ALA A 146 -13.14 -3.01 4.48
N GLU A 147 -12.75 -4.28 4.58
CA GLU A 147 -13.05 -5.12 5.74
C GLU A 147 -12.13 -4.85 6.94
N ARG A 148 -10.95 -4.27 6.71
CA ARG A 148 -10.07 -3.80 7.78
C ARG A 148 -10.29 -2.31 8.04
N ILE A 149 -11.47 -1.98 8.55
CA ILE A 149 -11.60 -0.78 9.35
C ILE A 149 -10.55 -0.95 10.47
N PRO A 150 -9.62 -0.02 10.65
CA PRO A 150 -8.71 -0.09 11.79
C PRO A 150 -9.57 -0.03 13.05
N SER A 151 -9.90 -1.21 13.56
CA SER A 151 -10.67 -1.32 14.79
C SER A 151 -9.74 -0.86 15.91
N GLN A 152 -10.08 0.26 16.49
CA GLN A 152 -9.42 0.71 17.72
C GLN A 152 -9.99 -0.14 18.85
N PHE A 153 -9.10 -0.83 19.56
CA PHE A 153 -9.47 -1.59 20.74
C PHE A 153 -9.07 -0.80 21.98
N LEU A 154 -10.01 -0.66 22.90
CA LEU A 154 -9.72 -0.14 24.22
C LEU A 154 -9.06 -1.27 25.06
N TRP A 155 -7.84 -1.05 25.51
CA TRP A 155 -7.11 -1.93 26.39
C TRP A 155 -7.10 -1.34 27.80
N ILE A 156 -7.57 -2.14 28.80
CA ILE A 156 -7.57 -1.75 30.20
C ILE A 156 -6.78 -2.80 31.00
N ARG A 157 -5.95 -2.34 31.91
CA ARG A 157 -5.18 -3.17 32.82
C ARG A 157 -6.11 -3.78 33.86
N LYS A 158 -6.43 -5.10 33.68
CA LYS A 158 -7.32 -5.81 34.61
C LYS A 158 -6.78 -5.85 36.04
N ASP A 159 -5.46 -6.00 36.21
CA ASP A 159 -4.82 -6.01 37.52
C ASP A 159 -4.96 -4.67 38.27
N TRP A 160 -5.16 -3.56 37.55
CA TRP A 160 -5.46 -2.25 38.16
C TRP A 160 -6.95 -2.15 38.55
N LEU A 161 -7.84 -2.63 37.70
CA LEU A 161 -9.27 -2.70 38.05
C LEU A 161 -9.46 -3.52 39.31
N ASP A 162 -8.84 -4.71 39.40
CA ASP A 162 -8.94 -5.59 40.56
C ASP A 162 -8.41 -4.89 41.85
N LYS A 163 -7.31 -4.12 41.75
CA LYS A 163 -6.78 -3.36 42.92
C LYS A 163 -7.69 -2.23 43.36
N LEU A 164 -8.42 -1.63 42.42
CA LEU A 164 -9.34 -0.51 42.69
C LEU A 164 -10.75 -1.01 43.03
N GLY A 165 -11.01 -2.30 42.92
CA GLY A 165 -12.33 -2.90 43.16
C GLY A 165 -13.34 -2.54 42.08
N LEU A 166 -12.89 -2.26 40.85
CA LEU A 166 -13.72 -1.88 39.71
C LEU A 166 -13.96 -3.07 38.78
N ASP A 167 -15.14 -3.14 38.23
CA ASP A 167 -15.49 -4.13 37.20
C ASP A 167 -14.91 -3.73 35.82
N VAL A 168 -14.83 -4.70 34.91
CA VAL A 168 -14.50 -4.44 33.52
C VAL A 168 -15.61 -3.63 32.88
N PRO A 169 -15.32 -2.42 32.33
CA PRO A 169 -16.32 -1.56 31.74
C PRO A 169 -17.03 -2.20 30.55
N LYS A 170 -18.34 -2.04 30.46
CA LYS A 170 -19.20 -2.56 29.40
C LYS A 170 -19.87 -1.47 28.58
N THR A 171 -19.89 -0.24 29.10
CA THR A 171 -20.45 0.95 28.47
C THR A 171 -19.43 2.07 28.46
N LEU A 172 -19.70 3.13 27.69
CA LEU A 172 -18.86 4.33 27.71
C LEU A 172 -18.89 5.04 29.07
N ASP A 173 -20.04 5.01 29.76
CA ASP A 173 -20.16 5.59 31.07
C ASP A 173 -19.29 4.84 32.09
N ASP A 174 -19.26 3.50 32.04
CA ASP A 174 -18.35 2.69 32.86
C ASP A 174 -16.87 3.03 32.60
N VAL A 175 -16.51 3.37 31.34
CA VAL A 175 -15.14 3.79 30.98
C VAL A 175 -14.77 5.12 31.60
N VAL A 176 -15.73 6.03 31.80
CA VAL A 176 -15.50 7.31 32.44
C VAL A 176 -15.30 7.18 33.95
N GLU A 177 -15.86 6.13 34.56
CA GLU A 177 -15.71 5.81 35.99
C GLU A 177 -14.36 5.15 36.33
N VAL A 178 -13.71 4.52 35.34
CA VAL A 178 -12.44 3.80 35.48
C VAL A 178 -11.24 4.73 35.28
#